data_d279eb0f4169b63edf663706933f3f21
#
_entry.id   d279eb0f4169b63edf663706933f3f21
#
_cell.length_a   1.000
_cell.length_b   1.000
_cell.length_c   1.000
_cell.angle_alpha   90.00
_cell.angle_beta   90.00
_cell.angle_gamma   90.00
#
_symmetry.space_group_name_H-M   'P 1'
#
loop_
_entity.id
_entity.type
_entity.pdbx_description
1 polymer ?
#
loop_
_entity_poly.entity_id
_entity_poly.type
_entity_poly.pdbx_seq_one_letter_code
_entity_poly.pdbx_strand_id
1 'polypeptide(L)'
;MILIIFQKYYDSNMNDELKLIKRGSDEILTEEDLQKKLQSGKQLIVKAGFDPTAPDLHFGHTVLLNKLRHFQDLGHKVIFLIGDFTGRIGDPSGTNKTRPILDSEDLVKNAKTYEKQVFKILKKELTEVKFNSEWCDELGADAVSYTHLR
;
A
#
# COMPACT_ATOMS: atom_id res chain seq x y z
N MET A 1 -15.50 27.13 28.38
CA MET A 1 -14.04 27.34 28.14
C MET A 1 -13.28 26.05 27.85
N ILE A 2 -13.60 24.93 28.47
CA ILE A 2 -12.95 23.62 28.25
C ILE A 2 -13.21 23.08 26.82
N LEU A 3 -14.42 23.23 26.29
CA LEU A 3 -14.79 22.72 24.95
C LEU A 3 -13.97 23.34 23.80
N ILE A 4 -13.65 24.63 23.90
CA ILE A 4 -12.86 25.36 22.88
C ILE A 4 -11.40 24.92 22.89
N ILE A 5 -10.86 24.53 24.05
CA ILE A 5 -9.47 24.05 24.17
C ILE A 5 -9.35 22.65 23.53
N PHE A 6 -10.34 21.78 23.75
CA PHE A 6 -10.37 20.45 23.12
C PHE A 6 -10.52 20.55 21.60
N GLN A 7 -11.39 21.43 21.09
CA GLN A 7 -11.56 21.63 19.64
C GLN A 7 -10.27 22.13 19.01
N LYS A 8 -9.63 23.13 19.61
CA LYS A 8 -8.37 23.69 19.09
C LYS A 8 -7.19 22.73 19.13
N TYR A 9 -7.14 21.88 20.16
CA TYR A 9 -6.14 20.80 20.25
C TYR A 9 -6.37 19.71 19.22
N TYR A 10 -7.63 19.31 18.99
CA TYR A 10 -8.04 18.34 17.99
C TYR A 10 -7.73 18.83 16.57
N ASP A 11 -8.08 20.07 16.27
CA ASP A 11 -7.84 20.70 14.95
C ASP A 11 -6.33 20.87 14.67
N SER A 12 -5.52 21.20 15.67
CA SER A 12 -4.06 21.30 15.51
C SER A 12 -3.41 19.95 15.25
N ASN A 13 -3.82 18.91 15.95
CA ASN A 13 -3.29 17.55 15.80
C ASN A 13 -3.64 16.97 14.42
N MET A 14 -4.87 17.17 13.97
CA MET A 14 -5.34 16.74 12.65
C MET A 14 -4.62 17.45 11.50
N ASN A 15 -4.31 18.75 11.65
CA ASN A 15 -3.48 19.46 10.67
C ASN A 15 -2.07 18.88 10.57
N ASP A 16 -1.51 18.41 11.67
CA ASP A 16 -0.17 17.79 11.69
C ASP A 16 -0.19 16.39 11.09
N GLU A 17 -1.26 15.60 11.31
CA GLU A 17 -1.46 14.30 10.66
C GLU A 17 -1.54 14.46 9.13
N LEU A 18 -2.38 15.37 8.65
CA LEU A 18 -2.53 15.65 7.23
C LEU A 18 -1.22 16.16 6.62
N LYS A 19 -0.48 17.03 7.31
CA LYS A 19 0.85 17.50 6.86
C LYS A 19 1.84 16.35 6.73
N LEU A 20 1.87 15.41 7.70
CA LEU A 20 2.74 14.25 7.64
C LEU A 20 2.42 13.36 6.45
N ILE A 21 1.13 13.12 6.18
CA ILE A 21 0.70 12.31 5.04
C ILE A 21 0.99 13.04 3.71
N LYS A 22 0.79 14.35 3.63
CA LYS A 22 1.09 15.16 2.42
C LYS A 22 2.58 15.24 2.11
N ARG A 23 3.43 15.14 3.10
CA ARG A 23 4.88 15.24 2.91
C ARG A 23 5.38 14.19 1.92
N GLY A 24 5.91 14.64 0.77
CA GLY A 24 6.42 13.78 -0.29
C GLY A 24 5.34 13.03 -1.07
N SER A 25 4.09 13.48 -1.02
CA SER A 25 3.03 13.09 -1.96
C SER A 25 2.96 14.14 -3.05
N ASP A 26 2.86 13.70 -4.30
CA ASP A 26 2.65 14.57 -5.46
C ASP A 26 1.17 14.97 -5.54
N GLU A 27 0.28 13.98 -5.45
CA GLU A 27 -1.17 14.16 -5.52
C GLU A 27 -1.89 13.29 -4.48
N ILE A 28 -3.04 13.77 -4.00
CA ILE A 28 -3.96 13.01 -3.14
C ILE A 28 -5.37 13.10 -3.74
N LEU A 29 -5.94 11.97 -4.13
CA LEU A 29 -7.28 11.84 -4.72
C LEU A 29 -8.24 11.16 -3.73
N THR A 30 -9.10 11.87 -3.04
CA THR A 30 -9.19 13.32 -2.90
C THR A 30 -8.71 13.71 -1.51
N GLU A 31 -8.12 14.88 -1.36
CA GLU A 31 -7.64 15.37 -0.06
C GLU A 31 -8.80 15.50 0.94
N GLU A 32 -9.98 15.97 0.45
CA GLU A 32 -11.18 16.13 1.29
C GLU A 32 -11.68 14.79 1.85
N ASP A 33 -11.65 13.72 1.06
CA ASP A 33 -12.06 12.40 1.53
C ASP A 33 -11.06 11.81 2.53
N LEU A 34 -9.77 12.02 2.32
CA LEU A 34 -8.74 11.66 3.29
C LEU A 34 -8.96 12.41 4.61
N GLN A 35 -9.20 13.71 4.55
CA GLN A 35 -9.47 14.53 5.71
C GLN A 35 -10.70 14.05 6.48
N LYS A 36 -11.82 13.76 5.79
CA LYS A 36 -13.02 13.18 6.41
C LYS A 36 -12.74 11.85 7.10
N LYS A 37 -11.93 10.99 6.48
CA LYS A 37 -11.53 9.70 7.06
C LYS A 37 -10.70 9.88 8.33
N LEU A 38 -9.73 10.78 8.33
CA LEU A 38 -8.93 11.11 9.52
C LEU A 38 -9.82 11.71 10.63
N GLN A 39 -10.73 12.63 10.28
CA GLN A 39 -11.68 13.24 11.23
C GLN A 39 -12.61 12.22 11.89
N SER A 40 -12.87 11.09 11.25
CA SER A 40 -13.73 10.05 11.82
C SER A 40 -13.16 9.40 13.08
N GLY A 41 -11.86 9.60 13.38
CA GLY A 41 -11.14 8.98 14.49
C GLY A 41 -11.00 7.46 14.37
N LYS A 42 -11.41 6.87 13.26
CA LYS A 42 -11.31 5.42 13.02
C LYS A 42 -9.91 5.06 12.55
N GLN A 43 -9.42 3.91 13.00
CA GLN A 43 -8.20 3.34 12.45
C GLN A 43 -8.39 3.01 10.96
N LEU A 44 -7.60 3.63 10.10
CA LEU A 44 -7.62 3.34 8.67
C LEU A 44 -6.83 2.07 8.36
N ILE A 45 -7.19 1.44 7.24
CA ILE A 45 -6.42 0.36 6.62
C ILE A 45 -5.87 0.89 5.30
N VAL A 46 -4.56 1.00 5.22
CA VAL A 46 -3.85 1.56 4.06
C VAL A 46 -3.17 0.42 3.31
N LYS A 47 -3.44 0.31 2.01
CA LYS A 47 -2.93 -0.78 1.18
C LYS A 47 -1.96 -0.25 0.13
N ALA A 48 -0.86 -0.98 -0.10
CA ALA A 48 0.00 -0.80 -1.25
C ALA A 48 0.45 -2.17 -1.78
N GLY A 49 0.46 -2.31 -3.11
CA GLY A 49 0.87 -3.52 -3.81
C GLY A 49 2.29 -3.44 -4.35
N PHE A 50 2.99 -4.57 -4.31
CA PHE A 50 4.36 -4.73 -4.78
C PHE A 50 4.48 -6.05 -5.53
N ASP A 51 4.83 -5.99 -6.80
CA ASP A 51 5.13 -7.18 -7.59
C ASP A 51 6.56 -7.64 -7.30
N PRO A 52 6.80 -8.91 -6.91
CA PRO A 52 8.12 -9.40 -6.53
C PRO A 52 8.97 -9.74 -7.76
N THR A 53 9.17 -8.74 -8.64
CA THR A 53 9.84 -8.88 -9.95
C THR A 53 11.37 -8.93 -9.85
N ALA A 54 11.94 -8.75 -8.67
CA ALA A 54 13.36 -8.83 -8.39
C ALA A 54 13.58 -9.50 -7.02
N PRO A 55 14.77 -10.05 -6.74
CA PRO A 55 15.05 -10.73 -5.47
C PRO A 55 14.94 -9.83 -4.24
N ASP A 56 15.22 -8.55 -4.39
CA ASP A 56 15.31 -7.59 -3.28
C ASP A 56 14.50 -6.32 -3.53
N LEU A 57 14.02 -5.72 -2.44
CA LEU A 57 13.53 -4.36 -2.43
C LEU A 57 14.70 -3.39 -2.67
N HIS A 58 14.50 -2.38 -3.49
CA HIS A 58 15.47 -1.32 -3.76
C HIS A 58 15.01 0.03 -3.19
N PHE A 59 15.87 1.04 -3.23
CA PHE A 59 15.59 2.37 -2.67
C PHE A 59 14.30 3.02 -3.20
N GLY A 60 13.91 2.76 -4.44
CA GLY A 60 12.63 3.24 -4.98
C GLY A 60 11.42 2.76 -4.18
N HIS A 61 11.45 1.50 -3.72
CA HIS A 61 10.38 0.96 -2.86
C HIS A 61 10.34 1.65 -1.49
N THR A 62 11.48 2.11 -0.96
CA THR A 62 11.51 2.75 0.37
C THR A 62 10.73 4.05 0.42
N VAL A 63 10.53 4.74 -0.70
CA VAL A 63 9.69 5.95 -0.77
C VAL A 63 8.26 5.62 -0.37
N LEU A 64 7.67 4.58 -0.99
CA LEU A 64 6.32 4.14 -0.67
C LEU A 64 6.24 3.49 0.72
N LEU A 65 7.24 2.68 1.10
CA LEU A 65 7.28 2.06 2.43
C LEU A 65 7.35 3.10 3.55
N ASN A 66 8.12 4.17 3.39
CA ASN A 66 8.14 5.26 4.35
C ASN A 66 6.80 6.01 4.40
N LYS A 67 6.08 6.13 3.29
CA LYS A 67 4.72 6.67 3.28
C LYS A 67 3.77 5.79 4.09
N LEU A 68 3.82 4.48 3.90
CA LEU A 68 3.03 3.53 4.72
C LEU A 68 3.42 3.62 6.20
N ARG A 69 4.71 3.81 6.49
CA ARG A 69 5.21 4.00 7.85
C ARG A 69 4.65 5.26 8.51
N HIS A 70 4.48 6.37 7.78
CA HIS A 70 3.81 7.57 8.30
C HIS A 70 2.39 7.26 8.79
N PHE A 71 1.63 6.47 8.04
CA PHE A 71 0.30 6.03 8.49
C PHE A 71 0.36 5.15 9.75
N GLN A 72 1.37 4.28 9.87
CA GLN A 72 1.55 3.48 11.08
C GLN A 72 1.95 4.32 12.30
N ASP A 73 2.73 5.38 12.09
CA ASP A 73 3.12 6.30 13.15
C ASP A 73 1.91 7.10 13.67
N LEU A 74 0.88 7.26 12.85
CA LEU A 74 -0.44 7.81 13.20
C LEU A 74 -1.42 6.75 13.77
N GLY A 75 -0.97 5.51 13.97
CA GLY A 75 -1.78 4.43 14.54
C GLY A 75 -2.66 3.67 13.55
N HIS A 76 -2.48 3.86 12.24
CA HIS A 76 -3.22 3.14 11.22
C HIS A 76 -2.59 1.80 10.88
N LYS A 77 -3.39 0.88 10.32
CA LYS A 77 -2.93 -0.42 9.82
C LYS A 77 -2.50 -0.36 8.37
N VAL A 78 -1.54 -1.20 8.01
CA VAL A 78 -1.04 -1.35 6.64
C VAL A 78 -1.29 -2.76 6.15
N ILE A 79 -1.81 -2.89 4.93
CA ILE A 79 -1.77 -4.13 4.15
C ILE A 79 -0.63 -3.99 3.14
N PHE A 80 0.43 -4.78 3.36
CA PHE A 80 1.50 -4.98 2.39
C PHE A 80 1.09 -6.10 1.45
N LEU A 81 0.65 -5.73 0.24
CA LEU A 81 0.14 -6.66 -0.74
C LEU A 81 1.26 -7.13 -1.67
N ILE A 82 1.51 -8.41 -1.71
CA ILE A 82 2.45 -9.03 -2.65
C ILE A 82 1.68 -9.48 -3.90
N GLY A 83 2.10 -8.97 -5.05
CA GLY A 83 1.53 -9.27 -6.35
C GLY A 83 2.13 -10.54 -6.97
N ASP A 84 1.94 -11.68 -6.31
CA ASP A 84 2.44 -12.96 -6.81
C ASP A 84 1.62 -13.49 -8.01
N PHE A 85 0.34 -13.18 -8.11
CA PHE A 85 -0.47 -13.44 -9.29
C PHE A 85 -0.12 -12.48 -10.43
N THR A 86 -0.12 -11.18 -10.17
CA THR A 86 0.17 -10.16 -11.18
C THR A 86 1.59 -10.23 -11.70
N GLY A 87 2.54 -10.61 -10.85
CA GLY A 87 3.93 -10.85 -11.24
C GLY A 87 4.11 -12.00 -12.25
N ARG A 88 3.18 -12.97 -12.28
CA ARG A 88 3.16 -14.05 -13.30
C ARG A 88 2.69 -13.55 -14.67
N ILE A 89 1.83 -12.53 -14.71
CA ILE A 89 1.25 -12.00 -15.96
C ILE A 89 2.23 -11.05 -16.65
N GLY A 90 3.01 -10.29 -15.88
CA GLY A 90 3.85 -9.21 -16.37
C GLY A 90 3.04 -7.96 -16.71
N ASP A 91 3.43 -6.81 -16.19
CA ASP A 91 2.78 -5.55 -16.48
C ASP A 91 3.36 -4.94 -17.76
N PRO A 92 2.58 -4.78 -18.85
CA PRO A 92 3.04 -4.18 -20.11
C PRO A 92 3.10 -2.64 -20.04
N SER A 93 2.63 -2.01 -18.96
CA SER A 93 2.38 -0.55 -18.91
C SER A 93 3.62 0.33 -18.75
N GLY A 94 4.82 -0.21 -18.68
CA GLY A 94 5.97 0.60 -18.28
C GLY A 94 7.05 0.89 -19.31
N THR A 95 7.26 0.08 -20.33
CA THR A 95 8.25 0.28 -21.41
C THR A 95 8.02 -0.75 -22.52
N ASN A 96 8.41 -0.42 -23.77
CA ASN A 96 8.35 -1.31 -24.95
C ASN A 96 9.19 -2.62 -24.85
N LYS A 97 9.61 -3.01 -23.65
CA LYS A 97 10.28 -4.29 -23.40
C LYS A 97 9.37 -5.10 -22.49
N THR A 98 8.81 -6.17 -23.05
CA THR A 98 8.17 -7.24 -22.27
C THR A 98 9.08 -7.62 -21.11
N ARG A 99 8.64 -7.40 -19.86
CA ARG A 99 9.34 -7.95 -18.70
C ARG A 99 9.39 -9.45 -18.86
N PRO A 100 10.53 -10.11 -18.61
CA PRO A 100 10.59 -11.56 -18.64
C PRO A 100 9.56 -12.10 -17.63
N ILE A 101 8.75 -13.05 -18.09
CA ILE A 101 7.84 -13.80 -17.22
C ILE A 101 8.73 -14.54 -16.22
N LEU A 102 8.58 -14.22 -14.94
CA LEU A 102 9.31 -14.91 -13.89
C LEU A 102 8.71 -16.29 -13.68
N ASP A 103 9.56 -17.26 -13.41
CA ASP A 103 9.12 -18.58 -12.99
C ASP A 103 8.40 -18.47 -11.63
N SER A 104 7.39 -19.32 -11.43
CA SER A 104 6.61 -19.36 -10.20
C SER A 104 7.49 -19.61 -8.96
N GLU A 105 8.58 -20.36 -9.09
CA GLU A 105 9.53 -20.60 -8.00
C GLU A 105 10.30 -19.33 -7.62
N ASP A 106 10.74 -18.54 -8.61
CA ASP A 106 11.43 -17.28 -8.39
C ASP A 106 10.50 -16.25 -7.74
N LEU A 107 9.24 -16.18 -8.16
CA LEU A 107 8.24 -15.30 -7.54
C LEU A 107 8.01 -15.63 -6.07
N VAL A 108 7.86 -16.90 -5.72
CA VAL A 108 7.70 -17.34 -4.32
C VAL A 108 8.94 -17.00 -3.49
N LYS A 109 10.13 -17.21 -4.04
CA LYS A 109 11.40 -16.90 -3.38
C LYS A 109 11.52 -15.38 -3.14
N ASN A 110 11.25 -14.57 -4.17
CA ASN A 110 11.30 -13.11 -4.08
C ASN A 110 10.25 -12.58 -3.08
N ALA A 111 9.04 -13.13 -3.09
CA ALA A 111 7.97 -12.76 -2.16
C ALA A 111 8.40 -12.95 -0.70
N LYS A 112 9.04 -14.08 -0.38
CA LYS A 112 9.59 -14.36 0.97
C LYS A 112 10.68 -13.36 1.36
N THR A 113 11.48 -12.90 0.40
CA THR A 113 12.51 -11.89 0.65
C THR A 113 11.87 -10.53 0.93
N TYR A 114 10.87 -10.13 0.14
CA TYR A 114 10.10 -8.90 0.34
C TYR A 114 9.45 -8.88 1.73
N GLU A 115 8.78 -9.97 2.11
CA GLU A 115 8.17 -10.11 3.43
C GLU A 115 9.17 -9.89 4.57
N LYS A 116 10.39 -10.43 4.45
CA LYS A 116 11.44 -10.21 5.46
C LYS A 116 11.98 -8.79 5.46
N GLN A 117 12.15 -8.20 4.27
CA GLN A 117 12.79 -6.89 4.13
C GLN A 117 11.86 -5.74 4.52
N VAL A 118 10.55 -5.86 4.26
CA VAL A 118 9.56 -4.82 4.57
C VAL A 118 9.54 -4.47 6.06
N PHE A 119 9.77 -5.45 6.94
CA PHE A 119 9.81 -5.25 8.39
C PHE A 119 11.07 -4.52 8.90
N LYS A 120 12.01 -4.17 8.03
CA LYS A 120 13.09 -3.21 8.37
C LYS A 120 12.57 -1.78 8.43
N ILE A 121 11.40 -1.50 7.81
CA ILE A 121 10.79 -0.18 7.74
C ILE A 121 9.44 -0.17 8.44
N LEU A 122 8.57 -1.14 8.16
CA LEU A 122 7.21 -1.20 8.72
C LEU A 122 7.19 -1.88 10.08
N LYS A 123 6.24 -1.44 10.93
CA LYS A 123 5.93 -2.07 12.23
C LYS A 123 5.16 -3.36 11.99
N LYS A 124 5.68 -4.48 12.48
CA LYS A 124 5.09 -5.80 12.26
C LYS A 124 3.68 -5.90 12.85
N GLU A 125 3.46 -5.32 14.01
CA GLU A 125 2.20 -5.31 14.75
C GLU A 125 1.06 -4.53 14.06
N LEU A 126 1.42 -3.63 13.14
CA LEU A 126 0.48 -2.83 12.34
C LEU A 126 0.50 -3.20 10.86
N THR A 127 1.15 -4.29 10.49
CA THR A 127 1.26 -4.73 9.09
C THR A 127 0.65 -6.12 8.92
N GLU A 128 -0.25 -6.24 7.97
CA GLU A 128 -0.74 -7.51 7.44
C GLU A 128 -0.14 -7.74 6.05
N VAL A 129 0.52 -8.88 5.85
CA VAL A 129 1.02 -9.29 4.53
C VAL A 129 -0.07 -10.11 3.85
N LYS A 130 -0.43 -9.74 2.63
CA LYS A 130 -1.42 -10.42 1.79
C LYS A 130 -0.82 -10.75 0.43
N PHE A 131 -1.31 -11.81 -0.18
CA PHE A 131 -0.96 -12.23 -1.53
C PHE A 131 -2.18 -12.08 -2.44
N ASN A 132 -2.01 -11.51 -3.62
CA ASN A 132 -3.16 -11.34 -4.51
C ASN A 132 -3.61 -12.64 -5.16
N SER A 133 -2.81 -13.69 -5.18
CA SER A 133 -3.23 -15.04 -5.55
C SER A 133 -4.37 -15.58 -4.66
N GLU A 134 -4.48 -15.13 -3.40
CA GLU A 134 -5.53 -15.57 -2.46
C GLU A 134 -6.95 -15.39 -3.02
N TRP A 135 -7.14 -14.45 -3.94
CA TRP A 135 -8.44 -14.22 -4.60
C TRP A 135 -8.37 -14.23 -6.12
N CYS A 136 -7.20 -13.92 -6.72
CA CYS A 136 -7.08 -13.85 -8.18
C CYS A 136 -7.07 -15.24 -8.81
N ASP A 137 -6.53 -16.26 -8.14
CA ASP A 137 -6.53 -17.64 -8.65
C ASP A 137 -7.96 -18.22 -8.74
N GLU A 138 -8.90 -17.70 -7.95
CA GLU A 138 -10.32 -18.08 -7.99
C GLU A 138 -11.13 -17.30 -9.03
N LEU A 139 -10.59 -16.20 -9.59
CA LEU A 139 -11.28 -15.38 -10.59
C LEU A 139 -11.28 -16.08 -11.95
N GLY A 140 -12.45 -16.51 -12.40
CA GLY A 140 -12.66 -17.00 -13.76
C GLY A 140 -12.52 -15.87 -14.79
N ALA A 141 -12.29 -16.25 -16.05
CA ALA A 141 -12.21 -15.33 -17.19
C ALA A 141 -13.43 -14.41 -17.31
N ASP A 142 -14.60 -14.87 -16.92
CA ASP A 142 -15.86 -14.12 -16.95
C ASP A 142 -15.83 -12.91 -16.00
N ALA A 143 -15.25 -13.05 -14.80
CA ALA A 143 -15.14 -11.97 -13.84
C ALA A 143 -14.19 -10.86 -14.35
N VAL A 144 -13.09 -11.24 -14.99
CA VAL A 144 -12.13 -10.30 -15.62
C VAL A 144 -12.77 -9.58 -16.80
N SER A 145 -13.49 -10.30 -17.65
CA SER A 145 -14.22 -9.74 -18.80
C SER A 145 -15.25 -8.71 -18.37
N TYR A 146 -16.03 -9.00 -17.30
CA TYR A 146 -17.04 -8.09 -16.81
C TYR A 146 -16.47 -6.74 -16.32
N THR A 147 -15.30 -6.74 -15.72
CA THR A 147 -14.65 -5.52 -15.20
C THR A 147 -13.93 -4.68 -16.25
N HIS A 148 -13.55 -5.27 -17.41
CA HIS A 148 -12.72 -4.62 -18.44
C HIS A 148 -13.46 -4.31 -19.76
N LEU A 149 -14.63 -4.87 -19.99
CA LEU A 149 -15.43 -4.68 -21.20
C LEU A 149 -16.60 -3.68 -21.04
N ARG A 150 -16.58 -2.87 -20.00
CA ARG A 150 -17.58 -1.81 -19.78
C ARG A 150 -17.01 -0.44 -20.07
#